data_93038448c4f10f873398cc8e3b85bb55
#
_entry.id   93038448c4f10f873398cc8e3b85bb55
#
_cell.length_a   1.000
_cell.length_b   1.000
_cell.length_c   1.000
_cell.angle_alpha   90.00
_cell.angle_beta   90.00
_cell.angle_gamma   90.00
#
_symmetry.space_group_name_H-M   'P 1'
#
loop_
_entity.id
_entity.type
_entity.pdbx_description
1 polymer ?
#
loop_
_entity_poly.entity_id
_entity_poly.type
_entity_poly.pdbx_seq_one_letter_code
_entity_poly.pdbx_strand_id
1 'polypeptide(L)'
;GTLLWRVDMGPNIRSGAHYTQFMVYDFDGDGKAEMCVKTAPGTKVTRFVADGTVAEEYITLPERDVKNGVTNQDNYVCTAADYKEHLVEMFMGWSSHPEVVSGRWPATLEECFGIPVKYHYPLSREDAKELVSYFIYEFAPSRSDKNHLEAFEGFIYDGPEYLTMFGGDGKELETIDFPVPRGDDGLMWGGYA
;
A
#
# COMPACT_ATOMS: atom_id res chain seq x y z
N GLY A 1 21.62 21.90 13.26
CA GLY A 1 20.34 22.54 12.96
C GLY A 1 19.31 22.21 14.01
N THR A 2 18.32 23.04 14.13
CA THR A 2 17.19 22.82 15.05
C THR A 2 16.13 21.99 14.32
N LEU A 3 15.60 20.96 14.96
CA LEU A 3 14.46 20.22 14.44
C LEU A 3 13.20 21.10 14.57
N LEU A 4 12.54 21.37 13.44
CA LEU A 4 11.34 22.19 13.40
C LEU A 4 10.08 21.33 13.50
N TRP A 5 10.03 20.25 12.76
CA TRP A 5 8.94 19.29 12.74
C TRP A 5 9.38 17.95 12.18
N ARG A 6 8.59 16.92 12.39
CA ARG A 6 8.77 15.58 11.82
C ARG A 6 7.42 14.98 11.45
N VAL A 7 7.40 14.12 10.44
CA VAL A 7 6.26 13.27 10.11
C VAL A 7 6.58 11.85 10.57
N ASP A 8 5.66 11.27 11.32
CA ASP A 8 5.60 9.84 11.60
C ASP A 8 4.57 9.24 10.65
N MET A 9 5.02 8.37 9.76
CA MET A 9 4.17 7.82 8.70
C MET A 9 3.10 6.85 9.23
N GLY A 10 3.22 6.40 10.48
CA GLY A 10 2.29 5.46 11.09
C GLY A 10 2.44 4.03 10.58
N PRO A 11 1.56 3.11 11.03
CA PRO A 11 1.66 1.69 10.68
C PRO A 11 1.25 1.39 9.24
N ASN A 12 0.43 2.23 8.62
CA ASN A 12 -0.25 1.93 7.35
C ASN A 12 0.51 2.43 6.11
N ILE A 13 1.70 2.96 6.29
CA ILE A 13 2.65 3.25 5.22
C ILE A 13 3.84 2.32 5.38
N ARG A 14 4.04 1.45 4.41
CA ARG A 14 5.24 0.63 4.37
C ARG A 14 6.46 1.51 4.13
N SER A 15 7.40 1.50 5.04
CA SER A 15 8.62 2.30 4.95
C SER A 15 9.79 1.49 4.42
N GLY A 16 10.70 2.16 3.74
CA GLY A 16 11.93 1.58 3.19
C GLY A 16 12.51 2.48 2.11
N ALA A 17 13.73 2.19 1.68
CA ALA A 17 14.47 3.05 0.75
C ALA A 17 13.75 3.30 -0.60
N HIS A 18 12.73 2.50 -0.93
CA HIS A 18 12.04 2.56 -2.21
C HIS A 18 10.51 2.64 -2.09
N TYR A 19 9.96 2.73 -0.86
CA TYR A 19 8.51 2.59 -0.67
C TYR A 19 7.77 3.89 -0.42
N THR A 20 8.43 4.89 0.17
CA THR A 20 7.80 6.15 0.49
C THR A 20 8.61 7.29 -0.11
N GLN A 21 8.15 7.80 -1.22
CA GLN A 21 8.74 8.95 -1.89
C GLN A 21 8.05 10.22 -1.42
N PHE A 22 8.79 11.31 -1.39
CA PHE A 22 8.27 12.62 -1.08
C PHE A 22 8.93 13.67 -1.98
N MET A 23 8.24 14.77 -2.17
CA MET A 23 8.77 15.93 -2.87
C MET A 23 8.79 17.13 -1.95
N VAL A 24 9.86 17.92 -2.03
CA VAL A 24 9.98 19.20 -1.34
C VAL A 24 10.27 20.23 -2.39
N TYR A 25 9.34 21.15 -2.56
CA TYR A 25 9.42 22.20 -3.57
C TYR A 25 8.53 23.37 -3.17
N ASP A 26 8.78 24.55 -3.71
CA ASP A 26 7.89 25.70 -3.61
C ASP A 26 6.77 25.55 -4.67
N PHE A 27 5.68 24.90 -4.27
CA PHE A 27 4.60 24.53 -5.19
C PHE A 27 3.67 25.70 -5.52
N ASP A 28 3.55 26.68 -4.63
CA ASP A 28 2.65 27.84 -4.82
C ASP A 28 3.39 29.12 -5.21
N GLY A 29 4.74 29.12 -5.21
CA GLY A 29 5.57 30.24 -5.64
C GLY A 29 5.72 31.34 -4.58
N ASP A 30 5.48 31.05 -3.31
CA ASP A 30 5.58 32.03 -2.21
C ASP A 30 7.03 32.20 -1.69
N GLY A 31 7.97 31.42 -2.20
CA GLY A 31 9.38 31.42 -1.81
C GLY A 31 9.71 30.52 -0.62
N LYS A 32 8.77 29.70 -0.16
CA LYS A 32 8.98 28.66 0.84
C LYS A 32 8.68 27.30 0.23
N ALA A 33 9.24 26.26 0.81
CA ALA A 33 9.02 24.91 0.30
C ALA A 33 7.95 24.20 1.12
N GLU A 34 7.05 23.55 0.43
CA GLU A 34 6.12 22.55 0.94
C GLU A 34 6.71 21.14 0.80
N MET A 35 6.19 20.22 1.56
CA MET A 35 6.45 18.80 1.41
C MET A 35 5.18 18.07 1.02
N CYS A 36 5.23 17.36 -0.11
CA CYS A 36 4.16 16.48 -0.57
C CYS A 36 4.59 15.02 -0.40
N VAL A 37 3.76 14.21 0.28
CA VAL A 37 4.12 12.83 0.61
C VAL A 37 2.87 11.94 0.68
N LYS A 38 3.03 10.67 0.32
CA LYS A 38 1.99 9.66 0.51
C LYS A 38 1.77 9.40 2.00
N THR A 39 0.52 9.42 2.44
CA THR A 39 0.10 9.21 3.83
C THR A 39 -1.03 8.20 3.91
N ALA A 40 -1.39 7.80 5.12
CA ALA A 40 -2.50 6.90 5.41
C ALA A 40 -3.04 7.16 6.82
N PRO A 41 -4.15 6.54 7.23
CA PRO A 41 -4.60 6.60 8.61
C PRO A 41 -3.47 6.27 9.59
N GLY A 42 -3.33 7.06 10.66
CA GLY A 42 -2.24 6.94 11.62
C GLY A 42 -0.99 7.77 11.31
N THR A 43 -0.89 8.39 10.14
CA THR A 43 0.17 9.38 9.88
C THR A 43 -0.04 10.61 10.75
N LYS A 44 1.02 11.07 11.40
CA LYS A 44 0.96 12.26 12.26
C LYS A 44 2.19 13.14 12.12
N VAL A 45 2.01 14.42 12.40
CA VAL A 45 3.08 15.41 12.43
C VAL A 45 3.32 15.89 13.85
N THR A 46 4.59 16.00 14.22
CA THR A 46 5.03 16.63 15.48
C THR A 46 5.74 17.93 15.14
N ARG A 47 5.27 19.05 15.65
CA ARG A 47 5.87 20.37 15.46
C ARG A 47 6.51 20.87 16.76
N PHE A 48 7.72 21.37 16.66
CA PHE A 48 8.49 21.90 17.80
C PHE A 48 8.48 23.43 17.73
N VAL A 49 7.64 24.04 18.56
CA VAL A 49 7.45 25.50 18.57
C VAL A 49 8.57 26.18 19.37
N ALA A 50 8.89 27.42 19.00
CA ALA A 50 10.02 28.14 19.60
C ALA A 50 9.90 28.39 21.12
N ASP A 51 8.70 28.35 21.68
CA ASP A 51 8.43 28.48 23.12
C ASP A 51 8.64 27.15 23.91
N GLY A 52 9.05 26.07 23.20
CA GLY A 52 9.23 24.75 23.78
C GLY A 52 7.97 23.89 23.75
N THR A 53 6.86 24.38 23.22
CA THR A 53 5.62 23.59 23.04
C THR A 53 5.82 22.56 21.96
N VAL A 54 5.31 21.35 22.18
CA VAL A 54 5.25 20.28 21.19
C VAL A 54 3.79 20.08 20.80
N ALA A 55 3.47 20.28 19.52
CA ALA A 55 2.15 20.00 18.98
C ALA A 55 2.22 18.70 18.15
N GLU A 56 1.35 17.75 18.44
CA GLU A 56 1.22 16.50 17.70
C GLU A 56 -0.19 16.36 17.18
N GLU A 57 -0.34 16.19 15.88
CA GLU A 57 -1.61 16.14 15.17
C GLU A 57 -1.58 15.03 14.13
N TYR A 58 -2.67 14.26 14.03
CA TYR A 58 -2.86 13.36 12.89
C TYR A 58 -3.25 14.14 11.64
N ILE A 59 -2.99 13.56 10.47
CA ILE A 59 -3.53 14.10 9.22
C ILE A 59 -5.07 14.11 9.26
N THR A 60 -5.66 15.01 8.53
CA THR A 60 -7.11 15.09 8.35
C THR A 60 -7.56 14.00 7.39
N LEU A 61 -8.33 13.04 7.88
CA LEU A 61 -8.90 12.00 7.03
C LEU A 61 -10.02 12.58 6.15
N PRO A 62 -10.13 12.20 4.87
CA PRO A 62 -11.24 12.58 4.02
C PRO A 62 -12.60 12.22 4.64
N GLU A 63 -13.56 13.13 4.53
CA GLU A 63 -14.90 12.98 5.16
C GLU A 63 -15.60 11.69 4.73
N ARG A 64 -15.41 11.27 3.49
CA ARG A 64 -15.92 10.00 2.96
C ARG A 64 -15.46 8.81 3.80
N ASP A 65 -14.17 8.76 4.10
CA ASP A 65 -13.56 7.63 4.80
C ASP A 65 -13.94 7.64 6.28
N VAL A 66 -13.99 8.81 6.90
CA VAL A 66 -14.52 8.96 8.27
C VAL A 66 -15.98 8.48 8.37
N LYS A 67 -16.83 8.79 7.37
CA LYS A 67 -18.21 8.30 7.31
C LYS A 67 -18.29 6.78 7.14
N ASN A 68 -17.28 6.18 6.52
CA ASN A 68 -17.15 4.73 6.37
C ASN A 68 -16.47 4.05 7.57
N GLY A 69 -16.18 4.80 8.63
CA GLY A 69 -15.65 4.28 9.88
C GLY A 69 -14.12 4.25 9.96
N VAL A 70 -13.42 4.80 8.97
CA VAL A 70 -11.95 4.90 9.01
C VAL A 70 -11.50 5.86 10.10
N THR A 71 -10.50 5.44 10.87
CA THR A 71 -9.91 6.22 11.96
C THR A 71 -8.38 6.21 11.88
N ASN A 72 -7.75 7.18 12.57
CA ASN A 72 -6.28 7.20 12.68
C ASN A 72 -5.70 6.12 13.61
N GLN A 73 -6.54 5.29 14.21
CA GLN A 73 -6.16 4.13 15.03
C GLN A 73 -6.22 2.80 14.26
N ASP A 74 -6.71 2.82 13.03
CA ASP A 74 -6.80 1.62 12.19
C ASP A 74 -5.41 1.10 11.85
N ASN A 75 -5.32 -0.22 11.75
CA ASN A 75 -4.11 -0.91 11.35
C ASN A 75 -4.44 -1.90 10.23
N TYR A 76 -3.95 -1.61 9.05
CA TYR A 76 -4.13 -2.44 7.83
C TYR A 76 -2.95 -3.36 7.56
N VAL A 77 -1.98 -3.44 8.47
CA VAL A 77 -0.85 -4.37 8.36
C VAL A 77 -1.36 -5.80 8.52
N CYS A 78 -1.14 -6.62 7.51
CA CYS A 78 -1.60 -8.00 7.52
C CYS A 78 -0.52 -8.98 8.02
N THR A 79 -0.99 -10.12 8.52
CA THR A 79 -0.15 -11.28 8.81
C THR A 79 0.14 -12.07 7.52
N ALA A 80 1.11 -13.00 7.59
CA ALA A 80 1.36 -13.92 6.48
C ALA A 80 0.12 -14.79 6.15
N ALA A 81 -0.70 -15.11 7.14
CA ALA A 81 -1.94 -15.84 6.93
C ALA A 81 -2.99 -15.03 6.18
N ASP A 82 -3.18 -13.76 6.56
CA ASP A 82 -4.08 -12.83 5.87
C ASP A 82 -3.63 -12.62 4.42
N TYR A 83 -2.32 -12.48 4.20
CA TYR A 83 -1.77 -12.37 2.86
C TYR A 83 -2.05 -13.60 1.98
N LYS A 84 -1.90 -14.81 2.52
CA LYS A 84 -2.25 -16.04 1.80
C LYS A 84 -3.73 -16.08 1.43
N GLU A 85 -4.59 -15.68 2.35
CA GLU A 85 -6.03 -15.64 2.11
C GLU A 85 -6.39 -14.60 1.03
N HIS A 86 -5.76 -13.43 1.07
CA HIS A 86 -5.89 -12.41 0.01
C HIS A 86 -5.49 -12.97 -1.37
N LEU A 87 -4.40 -13.72 -1.46
CA LEU A 87 -3.99 -14.37 -2.70
C LEU A 87 -5.03 -15.39 -3.19
N VAL A 88 -5.65 -16.14 -2.28
CA VAL A 88 -6.72 -17.10 -2.64
C VAL A 88 -7.90 -16.38 -3.28
N GLU A 89 -8.38 -15.30 -2.67
CA GLU A 89 -9.49 -14.51 -3.22
C GLU A 89 -9.11 -13.90 -4.59
N MET A 90 -7.90 -13.38 -4.70
CA MET A 90 -7.39 -12.79 -5.95
C MET A 90 -7.32 -13.84 -7.07
N PHE A 91 -6.85 -15.05 -6.78
CA PHE A 91 -6.76 -16.13 -7.75
C PHE A 91 -8.14 -16.65 -8.17
N MET A 92 -9.09 -16.75 -7.24
CA MET A 92 -10.48 -17.07 -7.57
C MET A 92 -11.10 -16.02 -8.51
N GLY A 93 -10.75 -14.74 -8.33
CA GLY A 93 -11.19 -13.64 -9.17
C GLY A 93 -10.51 -13.54 -10.54
N TRP A 94 -9.46 -14.31 -10.82
CA TRP A 94 -8.58 -14.15 -11.99
C TRP A 94 -9.35 -14.05 -13.30
N SER A 95 -10.24 -15.00 -13.58
CA SER A 95 -10.97 -15.07 -14.85
C SER A 95 -11.93 -13.92 -15.09
N SER A 96 -12.29 -13.16 -14.05
CA SER A 96 -13.15 -11.98 -14.14
C SER A 96 -12.37 -10.67 -14.20
N HIS A 97 -11.04 -10.71 -14.03
CA HIS A 97 -10.21 -9.51 -14.08
C HIS A 97 -10.27 -8.86 -15.47
N PRO A 98 -10.42 -7.52 -15.58
CA PRO A 98 -10.58 -6.83 -16.87
C PRO A 98 -9.47 -7.12 -17.88
N GLU A 99 -8.23 -7.27 -17.42
CA GLU A 99 -7.08 -7.57 -18.28
C GLU A 99 -7.14 -8.99 -18.86
N VAL A 100 -7.65 -9.96 -18.09
CA VAL A 100 -7.88 -11.34 -18.53
C VAL A 100 -9.04 -11.38 -19.52
N VAL A 101 -10.16 -10.75 -19.16
CA VAL A 101 -11.36 -10.67 -20.03
C VAL A 101 -11.04 -10.00 -21.36
N SER A 102 -10.17 -9.00 -21.37
CA SER A 102 -9.73 -8.31 -22.61
C SER A 102 -8.69 -9.10 -23.41
N GLY A 103 -8.14 -10.20 -22.88
CA GLY A 103 -7.10 -10.98 -23.50
C GLY A 103 -5.70 -10.35 -23.45
N ARG A 104 -5.51 -9.30 -22.65
CA ARG A 104 -4.18 -8.71 -22.44
C ARG A 104 -3.32 -9.53 -21.47
N TRP A 105 -3.94 -10.21 -20.53
CA TRP A 105 -3.28 -11.17 -19.66
C TRP A 105 -3.67 -12.60 -20.02
N PRO A 106 -2.84 -13.61 -19.68
CA PRO A 106 -3.16 -15.01 -19.89
C PRO A 106 -4.49 -15.40 -19.27
N ALA A 107 -5.18 -16.35 -19.90
CA ALA A 107 -6.50 -16.79 -19.41
C ALA A 107 -6.41 -17.55 -18.08
N THR A 108 -5.26 -18.17 -17.82
CA THR A 108 -5.04 -18.97 -16.61
C THR A 108 -3.78 -18.56 -15.86
N LEU A 109 -3.77 -18.78 -14.55
CA LEU A 109 -2.59 -18.54 -13.73
C LEU A 109 -1.44 -19.51 -14.05
N GLU A 110 -1.77 -20.74 -14.45
CA GLU A 110 -0.77 -21.71 -14.87
C GLU A 110 0.03 -21.21 -16.07
N GLU A 111 -0.63 -20.54 -17.03
CA GLU A 111 0.07 -19.89 -18.15
C GLU A 111 1.01 -18.78 -17.65
N CYS A 112 0.58 -18.00 -16.66
CA CYS A 112 1.44 -16.97 -16.03
C CYS A 112 2.66 -17.60 -15.33
N PHE A 113 2.48 -18.75 -14.73
CA PHE A 113 3.56 -19.46 -14.03
C PHE A 113 4.44 -20.32 -14.98
N GLY A 114 4.00 -20.51 -16.23
CA GLY A 114 4.71 -21.33 -17.19
C GLY A 114 4.60 -22.83 -16.91
N ILE A 115 3.49 -23.28 -16.35
CA ILE A 115 3.20 -24.69 -16.06
C ILE A 115 1.98 -25.18 -16.84
N PRO A 116 1.82 -26.50 -17.02
CA PRO A 116 0.65 -27.04 -17.72
C PRO A 116 -0.66 -26.68 -17.02
N VAL A 117 -1.67 -26.28 -17.81
CA VAL A 117 -3.01 -25.97 -17.33
C VAL A 117 -3.65 -27.24 -16.76
N LYS A 118 -4.10 -27.15 -15.53
CA LYS A 118 -4.69 -28.26 -14.76
C LYS A 118 -6.11 -27.97 -14.29
N TYR A 119 -6.41 -26.71 -13.99
CA TYR A 119 -7.64 -26.31 -13.33
C TYR A 119 -8.67 -25.71 -14.29
N HIS A 120 -9.94 -25.75 -13.89
CA HIS A 120 -11.02 -25.08 -14.61
C HIS A 120 -11.31 -23.72 -14.00
N TYR A 121 -11.53 -22.72 -14.86
CA TYR A 121 -11.85 -21.35 -14.43
C TYR A 121 -13.35 -21.05 -14.60
N PRO A 122 -13.96 -20.29 -13.67
CA PRO A 122 -13.36 -19.73 -12.45
C PRO A 122 -12.90 -20.82 -11.48
N LEU A 123 -11.79 -20.54 -10.79
CA LEU A 123 -11.21 -21.49 -9.84
C LEU A 123 -12.15 -21.75 -8.66
N SER A 124 -12.21 -23.00 -8.21
CA SER A 124 -12.72 -23.29 -6.87
C SER A 124 -11.73 -22.77 -5.80
N ARG A 125 -12.23 -22.62 -4.55
CA ARG A 125 -11.37 -22.19 -3.45
C ARG A 125 -10.24 -23.17 -3.17
N GLU A 126 -10.49 -24.46 -3.33
CA GLU A 126 -9.51 -25.53 -3.19
C GLU A 126 -8.43 -25.43 -4.26
N ASP A 127 -8.80 -25.27 -5.53
CA ASP A 127 -7.86 -25.10 -6.64
C ASP A 127 -7.02 -23.82 -6.48
N ALA A 128 -7.65 -22.73 -6.06
CA ALA A 128 -6.96 -21.48 -5.79
C ALA A 128 -5.92 -21.64 -4.66
N LYS A 129 -6.25 -22.36 -3.58
CA LYS A 129 -5.31 -22.67 -2.50
C LYS A 129 -4.11 -23.51 -2.97
N GLU A 130 -4.32 -24.47 -3.85
CA GLU A 130 -3.24 -25.26 -4.44
C GLU A 130 -2.31 -24.36 -5.28
N LEU A 131 -2.88 -23.49 -6.12
CA LEU A 131 -2.10 -22.54 -6.90
C LEU A 131 -1.38 -21.48 -6.06
N VAL A 132 -1.99 -21.00 -4.98
CA VAL A 132 -1.32 -20.12 -4.01
C VAL A 132 -0.16 -20.84 -3.34
N SER A 133 -0.34 -22.10 -2.97
CA SER A 133 0.74 -22.91 -2.40
C SER A 133 1.90 -23.04 -3.39
N TYR A 134 1.61 -23.39 -4.64
CA TYR A 134 2.61 -23.44 -5.70
C TYR A 134 3.32 -22.07 -5.88
N PHE A 135 2.55 -20.99 -5.93
CA PHE A 135 3.10 -19.64 -6.07
C PHE A 135 4.07 -19.29 -4.95
N ILE A 136 3.69 -19.54 -3.70
CA ILE A 136 4.47 -19.16 -2.51
C ILE A 136 5.74 -20.03 -2.37
N TYR A 137 5.61 -21.36 -2.54
CA TYR A 137 6.67 -22.28 -2.18
C TYR A 137 7.56 -22.73 -3.34
N GLU A 138 7.10 -22.55 -4.58
CA GLU A 138 7.84 -22.99 -5.77
C GLU A 138 8.12 -21.84 -6.73
N PHE A 139 7.08 -21.16 -7.22
CA PHE A 139 7.24 -20.14 -8.25
C PHE A 139 8.02 -18.92 -7.76
N ALA A 140 7.60 -18.29 -6.67
CA ALA A 140 8.24 -17.08 -6.16
C ALA A 140 9.70 -17.31 -5.75
N PRO A 141 10.06 -18.39 -5.02
CA PRO A 141 11.45 -18.71 -4.74
C PRO A 141 12.28 -19.00 -5.98
N SER A 142 11.68 -19.59 -7.02
CA SER A 142 12.40 -19.83 -8.30
C SER A 142 12.81 -18.55 -9.03
N ARG A 143 12.15 -17.42 -8.74
CA ARG A 143 12.46 -16.11 -9.33
C ARG A 143 13.52 -15.34 -8.55
N SER A 144 13.60 -15.55 -7.26
CA SER A 144 14.63 -14.97 -6.39
C SER A 144 14.70 -15.72 -5.07
N ASP A 145 15.90 -16.00 -4.61
CA ASP A 145 16.19 -16.58 -3.31
C ASP A 145 15.78 -15.67 -2.13
N LYS A 146 15.38 -14.43 -2.42
CA LYS A 146 14.86 -13.48 -1.45
C LYS A 146 13.34 -13.51 -1.30
N ASN A 147 12.65 -14.26 -2.14
CA ASN A 147 11.19 -14.35 -2.13
C ASN A 147 10.71 -15.41 -1.11
N HIS A 148 10.68 -15.02 0.16
CA HIS A 148 10.21 -15.85 1.28
C HIS A 148 8.79 -15.46 1.69
N LEU A 149 7.83 -15.62 0.77
CA LEU A 149 6.45 -15.16 0.95
C LEU A 149 5.69 -15.91 2.06
N GLU A 150 6.12 -17.11 2.41
CA GLU A 150 5.53 -17.92 3.50
C GLU A 150 5.66 -17.25 4.87
N ALA A 151 6.67 -16.43 5.05
CA ALA A 151 6.94 -15.70 6.29
C ALA A 151 6.78 -14.18 6.11
N PHE A 152 6.11 -13.75 5.05
CA PHE A 152 6.01 -12.34 4.72
C PHE A 152 4.96 -11.65 5.59
N GLU A 153 5.46 -10.86 6.53
CA GLU A 153 4.66 -10.07 7.46
C GLU A 153 4.80 -8.58 7.15
N GLY A 154 3.81 -7.79 7.55
CA GLY A 154 3.85 -6.34 7.37
C GLY A 154 3.42 -5.89 5.97
N PHE A 155 2.76 -6.75 5.21
CA PHE A 155 2.15 -6.38 3.95
C PHE A 155 0.91 -5.52 4.19
N ILE A 156 0.68 -4.54 3.31
CA ILE A 156 -0.51 -3.69 3.37
C ILE A 156 -1.13 -3.72 1.98
N TYR A 157 -2.17 -4.54 1.80
CA TYR A 157 -2.88 -4.69 0.53
C TYR A 157 -4.25 -4.01 0.53
N ASP A 158 -4.68 -3.53 1.68
CA ASP A 158 -5.98 -2.87 1.88
C ASP A 158 -5.80 -1.55 2.62
N GLY A 159 -6.89 -0.82 2.79
CA GLY A 159 -6.92 0.47 3.46
C GLY A 159 -6.66 1.65 2.53
N PRO A 160 -7.13 2.84 2.93
CA PRO A 160 -6.98 4.05 2.13
C PRO A 160 -5.55 4.59 2.15
N GLU A 161 -5.18 5.20 1.04
CA GLU A 161 -3.95 5.99 0.89
C GLU A 161 -4.29 7.39 0.44
N TYR A 162 -3.51 8.34 0.92
CA TYR A 162 -3.69 9.76 0.65
C TYR A 162 -2.41 10.40 0.15
N LEU A 163 -2.55 11.56 -0.45
CA LEU A 163 -1.46 12.48 -0.73
C LEU A 163 -1.66 13.71 0.15
N THR A 164 -0.71 13.97 1.04
CA THR A 164 -0.77 15.11 1.96
C THR A 164 0.31 16.11 1.66
N MET A 165 -0.06 17.38 1.64
CA MET A 165 0.84 18.51 1.53
C MET A 165 0.99 19.17 2.90
N PHE A 166 2.24 19.35 3.32
CA PHE A 166 2.62 20.07 4.54
C PHE A 166 3.38 21.33 4.18
N GLY A 167 3.06 22.44 4.84
CA GLY A 167 3.82 23.67 4.75
C GLY A 167 5.20 23.56 5.41
N GLY A 168 6.05 24.57 5.17
CA GLY A 168 7.42 24.61 5.73
C GLY A 168 7.46 24.64 7.27
N ASP A 169 6.35 24.95 7.93
CA ASP A 169 6.18 24.87 9.39
C ASP A 169 5.61 23.52 9.88
N GLY A 170 5.41 22.57 8.98
CA GLY A 170 4.88 21.25 9.27
C GLY A 170 3.36 21.20 9.47
N LYS A 171 2.64 22.28 9.19
CA LYS A 171 1.17 22.23 9.19
C LYS A 171 0.67 21.55 7.94
N GLU A 172 -0.34 20.70 8.12
CA GLU A 172 -1.11 20.17 7.00
C GLU A 172 -1.79 21.31 6.25
N LEU A 173 -1.60 21.35 4.93
CA LEU A 173 -2.27 22.28 4.03
C LEU A 173 -3.47 21.62 3.37
N GLU A 174 -3.29 20.38 2.91
CA GLU A 174 -4.33 19.62 2.23
C GLU A 174 -4.02 18.12 2.28
N THR A 175 -5.05 17.30 2.36
CA THR A 175 -5.00 15.85 2.18
C THR A 175 -6.07 15.44 1.18
N ILE A 176 -5.66 14.76 0.12
CA ILE A 176 -6.53 14.23 -0.92
C ILE A 176 -6.32 12.72 -1.08
N ASP A 177 -7.22 12.06 -1.80
CA ASP A 177 -7.01 10.66 -2.19
C ASP A 177 -5.70 10.53 -2.97
N PHE A 178 -4.98 9.44 -2.73
CA PHE A 178 -3.82 9.13 -3.57
C PHE A 178 -4.33 8.86 -5.00
N PRO A 179 -3.73 9.48 -6.03
CA PRO A 179 -4.30 9.47 -7.39
C PRO A 179 -4.25 8.11 -8.07
N VAL A 180 -3.45 7.19 -7.55
CA VAL A 180 -3.36 5.81 -8.02
C VAL A 180 -3.89 4.92 -6.91
N PRO A 181 -4.89 4.06 -7.16
CA PRO A 181 -5.40 3.15 -6.17
C PRO A 181 -4.29 2.18 -5.73
N ARG A 182 -4.36 1.73 -4.49
CA ARG A 182 -3.56 0.60 -4.03
C ARG A 182 -3.85 -0.58 -4.96
N GLY A 183 -2.82 -1.18 -5.53
CA GLY A 183 -3.00 -2.23 -6.53
C GLY A 183 -3.72 -3.45 -5.99
N ASP A 184 -4.45 -4.14 -6.87
CA ASP A 184 -5.17 -5.36 -6.54
C ASP A 184 -4.26 -6.54 -6.21
N ASP A 185 -2.99 -6.40 -6.57
CA ASP A 185 -2.07 -7.51 -6.60
C ASP A 185 -1.34 -7.74 -5.29
N GLY A 186 -1.55 -6.94 -4.27
CA GLY A 186 -0.86 -7.09 -2.98
C GLY A 186 0.63 -7.46 -3.10
N LEU A 187 1.01 -7.86 -4.29
CA LEU A 187 2.32 -8.27 -4.76
C LEU A 187 3.14 -7.09 -5.21
N MET A 188 2.48 -5.98 -5.52
CA MET A 188 3.20 -4.78 -5.84
C MET A 188 4.06 -4.45 -4.65
N TRP A 189 5.29 -4.65 -4.81
CA TRP A 189 6.36 -4.18 -3.94
C TRP A 189 6.10 -2.70 -3.67
N GLY A 190 5.25 -2.45 -2.69
CA GLY A 190 4.58 -1.21 -2.40
C GLY A 190 5.42 -0.01 -2.72
N GLY A 191 5.02 0.73 -3.72
CA GLY A 191 5.60 2.00 -3.98
C GLY A 191 6.39 2.17 -5.27
N TYR A 192 6.18 1.31 -6.23
CA TYR A 192 6.47 1.65 -7.62
C TYR A 192 5.27 2.32 -8.30
N ALA A 193 4.48 3.07 -7.56
CA ALA A 193 3.55 4.01 -8.14
C ALA A 193 4.19 5.38 -8.20
#